data_2bd97efc7ce273b12977aeb25726634a
#
_entry.id   2bd97efc7ce273b12977aeb25726634a
#
_cell.length_a   1.000
_cell.length_b   1.000
_cell.length_c   1.000
_cell.angle_alpha   90.00
_cell.angle_beta   90.00
_cell.angle_gamma   90.00
#
_symmetry.space_group_name_H-M   'P 1'
#
loop_
_entity.id
_entity.type
_entity.pdbx_description
1 polymer ?
#
loop_
_entity_poly.entity_id
_entity_poly.type
_entity_poly.pdbx_seq_one_letter_code
_entity_poly.pdbx_strand_id
1 'polypeptide(L)'
;MSEYEKKLEELRRKQEQAQLAAVAEFNVFVQKHYPQAKNTSTGLHYIIETEGTGDKAQKHRNVAVHYTGMLIDGTVFDSSYKRNQPITFPLGMGRVIKGWDEGIALLSVGGKAKLIIPYFLAYGEQGRPPVI
;
A
#
# COMPACT_ATOMS: atom_id res chain seq x y z
N MET A 1 16.52 -33.09 14.26
CA MET A 1 16.47 -32.26 13.03
C MET A 1 17.66 -32.56 12.14
N SER A 2 17.42 -32.71 10.85
CA SER A 2 18.49 -32.86 9.85
C SER A 2 19.23 -31.54 9.66
N GLU A 3 20.42 -31.63 9.05
CA GLU A 3 21.17 -30.42 8.66
C GLU A 3 20.35 -29.53 7.73
N TYR A 4 19.62 -30.13 6.81
CA TYR A 4 18.77 -29.41 5.87
C TYR A 4 17.65 -28.66 6.59
N GLU A 5 16.98 -29.30 7.54
CA GLU A 5 15.92 -28.68 8.31
C GLU A 5 16.43 -27.53 9.17
N LYS A 6 17.62 -27.69 9.77
CA LYS A 6 18.25 -26.62 10.55
C LYS A 6 18.54 -25.40 9.70
N LYS A 7 19.04 -25.62 8.46
CA LYS A 7 19.32 -24.51 7.53
C LYS A 7 18.06 -23.80 7.08
N LEU A 8 16.99 -24.55 6.83
CA LEU A 8 15.70 -23.95 6.47
C LEU A 8 15.15 -23.09 7.59
N GLU A 9 15.23 -23.57 8.83
CA GLU A 9 14.73 -22.83 9.98
C GLU A 9 15.55 -21.56 10.21
N GLU A 10 16.86 -21.64 10.04
CA GLU A 10 17.73 -20.47 10.14
C GLU A 10 17.41 -19.42 9.09
N LEU A 11 17.17 -19.84 7.83
CA LEU A 11 16.78 -18.95 6.74
C LEU A 11 15.45 -18.28 7.06
N ARG A 12 14.47 -19.04 7.56
CA ARG A 12 13.17 -18.50 7.91
C ARG A 12 13.30 -17.43 8.99
N ARG A 13 14.11 -17.68 10.03
CA ARG A 13 14.32 -16.69 11.09
C ARG A 13 14.97 -15.42 10.57
N LYS A 14 15.93 -15.53 9.66
CA LYS A 14 16.58 -14.38 9.05
C LYS A 14 15.59 -13.56 8.23
N GLN A 15 14.71 -14.23 7.50
CA GLN A 15 13.68 -13.57 6.71
C GLN A 15 12.67 -12.86 7.61
N GLU A 16 12.24 -13.48 8.69
CA GLU A 16 11.32 -12.87 9.64
C GLU A 16 11.93 -11.64 10.31
N GLN A 17 13.21 -11.71 10.69
CA GLN A 17 13.91 -10.58 11.28
C GLN A 17 14.06 -9.43 10.29
N ALA A 18 14.38 -9.74 9.02
CA ALA A 18 14.50 -8.73 8.00
C ALA A 18 13.15 -8.04 7.74
N GLN A 19 12.07 -8.80 7.75
CA GLN A 19 10.73 -8.26 7.58
C GLN A 19 10.34 -7.35 8.75
N LEU A 20 10.63 -7.77 9.98
CA LEU A 20 10.36 -6.98 11.17
C LEU A 20 11.15 -5.67 11.16
N ALA A 21 12.42 -5.73 10.73
CA ALA A 21 13.26 -4.54 10.60
C ALA A 21 12.69 -3.58 9.55
N ALA A 22 12.25 -4.12 8.40
CA ALA A 22 11.66 -3.31 7.34
C ALA A 22 10.37 -2.63 7.79
N VAL A 23 9.52 -3.33 8.54
CA VAL A 23 8.30 -2.76 9.10
C VAL A 23 8.62 -1.66 10.11
N ALA A 24 9.62 -1.88 10.97
CA ALA A 24 10.04 -0.87 11.94
C ALA A 24 10.57 0.38 11.26
N GLU A 25 11.39 0.22 10.22
CA GLU A 25 11.89 1.35 9.43
C GLU A 25 10.75 2.11 8.74
N PHE A 26 9.80 1.40 8.19
CA PHE A 26 8.61 1.98 7.57
C PHE A 26 7.82 2.80 8.59
N ASN A 27 7.58 2.26 9.78
CA ASN A 27 6.84 2.96 10.83
C ASN A 27 7.56 4.23 11.28
N VAL A 28 8.87 4.18 11.41
CA VAL A 28 9.70 5.37 11.75
C VAL A 28 9.57 6.42 10.65
N PHE A 29 9.66 6.01 9.39
CA PHE A 29 9.50 6.91 8.26
C PHE A 29 8.15 7.62 8.30
N VAL A 30 7.06 6.87 8.52
CA VAL A 30 5.70 7.42 8.56
C VAL A 30 5.57 8.39 9.72
N GLN A 31 6.07 8.04 10.90
CA GLN A 31 6.00 8.90 12.06
C GLN A 31 6.74 10.22 11.87
N LYS A 32 7.87 10.17 11.17
CA LYS A 32 8.69 11.35 10.90
C LYS A 32 8.05 12.27 9.85
N HIS A 33 7.54 11.69 8.78
CA HIS A 33 7.04 12.46 7.62
C HIS A 33 5.54 12.66 7.62
N TYR A 34 4.78 11.76 8.25
CA TYR A 34 3.33 11.78 8.26
C TYR A 34 2.79 11.47 9.67
N PRO A 35 3.15 12.31 10.68
CA PRO A 35 2.79 11.98 12.07
C PRO A 35 1.29 11.94 12.33
N GLN A 36 0.48 12.56 11.47
CA GLN A 36 -0.97 12.59 11.59
C GLN A 36 -1.65 11.39 10.92
N ALA A 37 -0.88 10.51 10.25
CA ALA A 37 -1.46 9.37 9.56
C ALA A 37 -2.04 8.36 10.55
N LYS A 38 -3.22 7.85 10.21
CA LYS A 38 -3.84 6.73 10.92
C LYS A 38 -3.35 5.44 10.30
N ASN A 39 -3.43 4.34 11.04
CA ASN A 39 -3.00 3.05 10.53
C ASN A 39 -4.09 2.00 10.70
N THR A 40 -4.07 1.01 9.82
CA THR A 40 -4.94 -0.16 9.89
C THR A 40 -4.20 -1.32 10.55
N SER A 41 -4.92 -2.39 10.87
CA SER A 41 -4.33 -3.58 11.48
C SER A 41 -3.35 -4.30 10.55
N THR A 42 -3.40 -4.06 9.26
CA THR A 42 -2.51 -4.69 8.28
C THR A 42 -1.20 -3.94 8.06
N GLY A 43 -1.07 -2.73 8.62
CA GLY A 43 0.14 -1.91 8.48
C GLY A 43 0.03 -0.79 7.46
N LEU A 44 -1.10 -0.65 6.79
CA LEU A 44 -1.36 0.48 5.91
C LEU A 44 -1.52 1.75 6.74
N HIS A 45 -0.90 2.84 6.31
CA HIS A 45 -1.10 4.15 6.90
C HIS A 45 -1.83 5.04 5.91
N TYR A 46 -2.68 5.93 6.41
CA TYR A 46 -3.49 6.77 5.54
C TYR A 46 -3.81 8.11 6.18
N ILE A 47 -4.02 9.10 5.30
CA ILE A 47 -4.48 10.44 5.68
C ILE A 47 -5.64 10.78 4.76
N ILE A 48 -6.82 11.00 5.31
CA ILE A 48 -7.96 11.46 4.52
C ILE A 48 -7.87 12.98 4.43
N GLU A 49 -7.54 13.47 3.24
CA GLU A 49 -7.39 14.91 2.99
C GLU A 49 -8.73 15.59 2.76
N THR A 50 -9.65 14.91 2.11
CA THR A 50 -10.99 15.42 1.80
C THR A 50 -12.00 14.31 2.02
N GLU A 51 -13.00 14.56 2.86
CA GLU A 51 -14.12 13.65 3.03
C GLU A 51 -15.00 13.71 1.78
N GLY A 52 -15.34 12.54 1.24
CA GLY A 52 -16.28 12.49 0.13
C GLY A 52 -17.70 12.73 0.61
N THR A 53 -18.54 13.21 -0.29
CA THR A 53 -19.96 13.48 0.01
C THR A 53 -20.88 12.45 -0.63
N GLY A 54 -20.35 11.59 -1.51
CA GLY A 54 -21.13 10.56 -2.17
C GLY A 54 -21.14 9.25 -1.40
N ASP A 55 -21.55 8.20 -2.09
CA ASP A 55 -21.62 6.86 -1.51
C ASP A 55 -20.23 6.35 -1.17
N LYS A 56 -20.15 5.57 -0.09
CA LYS A 56 -18.92 4.93 0.30
C LYS A 56 -18.55 3.82 -0.69
N ALA A 57 -17.25 3.69 -1.01
CA ALA A 57 -16.75 2.64 -1.88
C ALA A 57 -17.11 1.27 -1.31
N GLN A 58 -17.65 0.39 -2.15
CA GLN A 58 -18.13 -0.93 -1.73
C GLN A 58 -17.36 -2.05 -2.44
N LYS A 59 -17.07 -3.11 -1.69
CA LYS A 59 -16.48 -4.34 -2.26
C LYS A 59 -17.31 -4.86 -3.41
N HIS A 60 -16.63 -5.43 -4.40
CA HIS A 60 -17.18 -6.06 -5.58
C HIS A 60 -17.84 -5.10 -6.58
N ARG A 61 -17.84 -3.80 -6.29
CA ARG A 61 -18.31 -2.79 -7.22
C ARG A 61 -17.15 -2.07 -7.89
N ASN A 62 -17.34 -1.65 -9.12
CA ASN A 62 -16.33 -0.89 -9.84
C ASN A 62 -16.17 0.49 -9.25
N VAL A 63 -14.92 0.90 -9.08
CA VAL A 63 -14.56 2.24 -8.64
C VAL A 63 -13.65 2.87 -9.68
N ALA A 64 -13.79 4.18 -9.90
CA ALA A 64 -12.92 4.96 -10.77
C ALA A 64 -12.06 5.87 -9.91
N VAL A 65 -10.74 5.78 -10.07
CA VAL A 65 -9.78 6.45 -9.19
C VAL A 65 -8.74 7.18 -10.03
N HIS A 66 -8.54 8.47 -9.71
CA HIS A 66 -7.35 9.20 -10.14
C HIS A 66 -6.28 9.08 -9.06
N TYR A 67 -5.02 8.90 -9.48
CA TYR A 67 -3.94 8.70 -8.54
C TYR A 67 -2.60 9.21 -9.07
N THR A 68 -1.69 9.45 -8.14
CA THR A 68 -0.27 9.65 -8.43
C THR A 68 0.51 8.72 -7.51
N GLY A 69 1.24 7.77 -8.10
CA GLY A 69 2.08 6.83 -7.36
C GLY A 69 3.50 7.35 -7.27
N MET A 70 4.05 7.34 -6.06
CA MET A 70 5.40 7.83 -5.79
C MET A 70 6.19 6.83 -4.96
N LEU A 71 7.49 6.78 -5.20
CA LEU A 71 8.42 6.10 -4.32
C LEU A 71 8.66 6.95 -3.07
N ILE A 72 9.31 6.36 -2.08
CA ILE A 72 9.61 7.05 -0.82
C ILE A 72 10.42 8.33 -1.04
N ASP A 73 11.29 8.34 -2.04
CA ASP A 73 12.12 9.50 -2.36
C ASP A 73 11.38 10.61 -3.12
N GLY A 74 10.09 10.41 -3.40
CA GLY A 74 9.27 11.39 -4.12
C GLY A 74 9.21 11.19 -5.62
N THR A 75 9.92 10.19 -6.16
CA THR A 75 9.90 9.90 -7.59
C THR A 75 8.53 9.39 -8.01
N VAL A 76 7.88 10.08 -8.93
CA VAL A 76 6.60 9.64 -9.49
C VAL A 76 6.86 8.53 -10.50
N PHE A 77 6.31 7.35 -10.27
CA PHE A 77 6.45 6.24 -11.20
C PHE A 77 5.22 6.01 -12.06
N ASP A 78 4.08 6.51 -11.65
CA ASP A 78 2.85 6.39 -12.44
C ASP A 78 1.85 7.46 -12.01
N SER A 79 0.99 7.89 -12.96
CA SER A 79 -0.04 8.86 -12.65
C SER A 79 -1.17 8.75 -13.67
N SER A 80 -2.40 8.62 -13.19
CA SER A 80 -3.59 8.65 -14.03
C SER A 80 -3.84 10.03 -14.62
N TYR A 81 -3.38 11.09 -13.96
CA TYR A 81 -3.52 12.45 -14.46
C TYR A 81 -2.73 12.69 -15.75
N LYS A 82 -1.60 12.00 -15.91
CA LYS A 82 -0.81 12.08 -17.14
C LYS A 82 -1.55 11.50 -18.34
N ARG A 83 -2.42 10.54 -18.10
CA ARG A 83 -3.23 9.89 -19.14
C ARG A 83 -4.59 10.54 -19.30
N ASN A 84 -4.94 11.50 -18.43
CA ASN A 84 -6.27 12.13 -18.38
C ASN A 84 -7.41 11.11 -18.28
N GLN A 85 -7.14 9.99 -17.61
CA GLN A 85 -8.11 8.91 -17.51
C GLN A 85 -7.96 8.20 -16.15
N PRO A 86 -9.03 8.12 -15.35
CA PRO A 86 -8.96 7.37 -14.10
C PRO A 86 -8.83 5.89 -14.39
N ILE A 87 -8.26 5.16 -13.42
CA ILE A 87 -8.26 3.70 -13.47
C ILE A 87 -9.58 3.20 -12.87
N THR A 88 -10.21 2.23 -13.53
CA THR A 88 -11.45 1.63 -13.07
C THR A 88 -11.22 0.15 -12.81
N PHE A 89 -11.65 -0.32 -11.64
CA PHE A 89 -11.47 -1.72 -11.26
C PHE A 89 -12.51 -2.12 -10.22
N PRO A 90 -12.82 -3.44 -10.09
CA PRO A 90 -13.68 -3.92 -9.02
C PRO A 90 -12.92 -3.93 -7.70
N LEU A 91 -13.47 -3.27 -6.68
CA LEU A 91 -12.83 -3.13 -5.38
C LEU A 91 -12.84 -4.44 -4.60
N GLY A 92 -11.71 -4.74 -3.94
CA GLY A 92 -11.61 -5.88 -3.03
C GLY A 92 -11.44 -7.23 -3.71
N MET A 93 -11.13 -7.26 -5.01
CA MET A 93 -11.04 -8.50 -5.78
C MET A 93 -9.62 -8.86 -6.19
N GLY A 94 -8.60 -8.22 -5.59
CA GLY A 94 -7.21 -8.51 -5.88
C GLY A 94 -6.74 -8.05 -7.25
N ARG A 95 -7.46 -7.17 -7.91
CA ARG A 95 -7.09 -6.61 -9.21
C ARG A 95 -6.02 -5.55 -9.11
N VAL A 96 -5.84 -5.00 -7.93
CA VAL A 96 -4.83 -3.98 -7.62
C VAL A 96 -4.05 -4.44 -6.39
N ILE A 97 -3.00 -3.71 -6.02
CA ILE A 97 -2.24 -4.05 -4.81
C ILE A 97 -3.14 -4.01 -3.57
N LYS A 98 -2.80 -4.80 -2.58
CA LYS A 98 -3.63 -4.94 -1.36
C LYS A 98 -3.86 -3.62 -0.65
N GLY A 99 -2.86 -2.76 -0.62
CA GLY A 99 -2.99 -1.43 -0.02
C GLY A 99 -4.07 -0.58 -0.66
N TRP A 100 -4.29 -0.74 -1.96
CA TRP A 100 -5.35 -0.04 -2.69
C TRP A 100 -6.73 -0.62 -2.35
N ASP A 101 -6.88 -1.94 -2.41
CA ASP A 101 -8.16 -2.58 -2.07
C ASP A 101 -8.61 -2.20 -0.66
N GLU A 102 -7.68 -2.12 0.27
CA GLU A 102 -7.96 -1.74 1.65
C GLU A 102 -8.18 -0.23 1.81
N GLY A 103 -7.27 0.57 1.25
CA GLY A 103 -7.29 2.02 1.44
C GLY A 103 -8.44 2.72 0.74
N ILE A 104 -8.75 2.31 -0.48
CA ILE A 104 -9.84 2.91 -1.25
C ILE A 104 -11.19 2.58 -0.63
N ALA A 105 -11.32 1.43 0.03
CA ALA A 105 -12.53 1.07 0.76
C ALA A 105 -12.87 2.03 1.90
N LEU A 106 -11.90 2.82 2.36
CA LEU A 106 -12.11 3.83 3.40
C LEU A 106 -12.70 5.13 2.85
N LEU A 107 -12.77 5.28 1.53
CA LEU A 107 -13.16 6.54 0.90
C LEU A 107 -14.61 6.51 0.44
N SER A 108 -15.17 7.72 0.32
CA SER A 108 -16.46 7.95 -0.32
C SER A 108 -16.24 8.68 -1.65
N VAL A 109 -17.22 8.66 -2.53
CA VAL A 109 -17.15 9.37 -3.82
C VAL A 109 -16.84 10.84 -3.57
N GLY A 110 -15.86 11.37 -4.27
CA GLY A 110 -15.36 12.73 -4.08
C GLY A 110 -14.30 12.85 -3.01
N GLY A 111 -13.97 11.76 -2.34
CA GLY A 111 -12.93 11.75 -1.32
C GLY A 111 -11.53 11.78 -1.90
N LYS A 112 -10.60 12.27 -1.12
CA LYS A 112 -9.19 12.33 -1.45
C LYS A 112 -8.37 11.91 -0.24
N ALA A 113 -7.41 11.02 -0.47
CA ALA A 113 -6.56 10.51 0.61
C ALA A 113 -5.15 10.28 0.13
N LYS A 114 -4.24 10.26 1.08
CA LYS A 114 -2.87 9.82 0.89
C LYS A 114 -2.73 8.44 1.53
N LEU A 115 -2.24 7.47 0.77
CA LEU A 115 -2.00 6.11 1.26
C LEU A 115 -0.50 5.89 1.32
N ILE A 116 0.00 5.52 2.48
CA ILE A 116 1.41 5.18 2.68
C ILE A 116 1.45 3.68 2.88
N ILE A 117 1.92 2.96 1.86
CA ILE A 117 1.74 1.53 1.70
C ILE A 117 3.06 0.81 1.95
N PRO A 118 3.12 -0.08 2.96
CA PRO A 118 4.32 -0.90 3.14
C PRO A 118 4.47 -1.88 1.99
N TYR A 119 5.71 -2.33 1.75
CA TYR A 119 6.01 -3.14 0.57
C TYR A 119 5.19 -4.43 0.47
N PHE A 120 4.86 -5.05 1.59
CA PHE A 120 4.10 -6.30 1.58
C PHE A 120 2.63 -6.14 1.19
N LEU A 121 2.10 -4.90 1.20
CA LEU A 121 0.77 -4.59 0.70
C LEU A 121 0.81 -3.99 -0.71
N ALA A 122 1.99 -3.93 -1.31
CA ALA A 122 2.23 -3.43 -2.66
C ALA A 122 2.86 -4.53 -3.52
N TYR A 123 4.11 -4.37 -3.89
CA TYR A 123 4.79 -5.26 -4.84
C TYR A 123 5.78 -6.23 -4.19
N GLY A 124 5.83 -6.27 -2.84
CA GLY A 124 6.75 -7.15 -2.11
C GLY A 124 8.19 -6.65 -2.11
N GLU A 125 9.11 -7.48 -1.59
CA GLU A 125 10.52 -7.12 -1.49
C GLU A 125 11.18 -6.89 -2.85
N GLN A 126 10.76 -7.66 -3.85
CA GLN A 126 11.33 -7.57 -5.20
C GLN A 126 10.85 -6.36 -5.97
N GLY A 127 9.74 -5.77 -5.54
CA GLY A 127 9.15 -4.65 -6.21
C GLY A 127 8.61 -5.01 -7.59
N ARG A 128 8.50 -4.01 -8.44
CA ARG A 128 8.08 -4.17 -9.84
C ARG A 128 9.15 -3.52 -10.73
N PRO A 129 10.16 -4.30 -11.15
CA PRO A 129 11.22 -3.75 -11.98
C PRO A 129 10.67 -3.14 -13.28
N PRO A 130 11.33 -2.10 -13.80
CA PRO A 130 12.60 -1.54 -13.34
C PRO A 130 12.47 -0.39 -12.32
N VAL A 131 11.28 0.02 -11.96
CA VAL A 131 11.08 1.28 -11.22
C VAL A 131 10.77 1.06 -9.74
N ILE A 132 9.99 0.03 -9.42
CA ILE A 132 9.47 -0.17 -8.04
C ILE A 132 10.16 -1.31 -7.33
#